data_63e21de7cbf255cdc5678f2a0d4c5f7b
#
_entry.id   63e21de7cbf255cdc5678f2a0d4c5f7b
#
_cell.length_a   1.000
_cell.length_b   1.000
_cell.length_c   1.000
_cell.angle_alpha   90.00
_cell.angle_beta   90.00
_cell.angle_gamma   90.00
#
_symmetry.space_group_name_H-M   'P 1'
#
loop_
_entity.id
_entity.type
_entity.pdbx_description
1 polymer ?
#
loop_
_entity_poly.entity_id
_entity_poly.type
_entity_poly.pdbx_seq_one_letter_code
_entity_poly.pdbx_strand_id
1 'polypeptide(L)'
;MKRIVLFLFILLCTASTCIGESILSFSSFDGGGYEYTAIIENPDLLSINCFREYGSSRKSYETGSAYQMVFIFSGIKPGETRIFITAESPILENYEMTFVVTISEALAVSLSAEKSLAGIRLYHNGRRIPSVYYEMTKKAQDYYLSVDYEDSFLMDPEAAKTLYDIFTTYNLASWNGFSGIGPNALESEQFDLEIRLSDGTLLRAFGDNSFPPNYREAMDAMTAALENAAAAE
;
A
#
# COMPACT_ATOMS: atom_id res chain seq x y z
N MET A 1 -6.60 -27.69 7.30
CA MET A 1 -5.97 -26.35 7.44
C MET A 1 -4.78 -26.29 6.48
N LYS A 2 -4.97 -25.67 5.30
CA LYS A 2 -3.90 -25.49 4.30
C LYS A 2 -3.22 -24.15 4.63
N ARG A 3 -1.95 -24.21 5.02
CA ARG A 3 -1.11 -23.02 5.23
C ARG A 3 -0.81 -22.43 3.85
N ILE A 4 -1.39 -21.28 3.55
CA ILE A 4 -1.00 -20.47 2.40
C ILE A 4 0.29 -19.78 2.81
N VAL A 5 1.40 -20.20 2.20
CA VAL A 5 2.68 -19.50 2.33
C VAL A 5 2.63 -18.32 1.37
N LEU A 6 2.42 -17.13 1.91
CA LEU A 6 2.50 -15.89 1.16
C LEU A 6 3.98 -15.59 0.89
N PHE A 7 4.44 -15.84 -0.34
CA PHE A 7 5.77 -15.39 -0.78
C PHE A 7 5.74 -13.88 -1.01
N LEU A 8 6.32 -13.15 -0.08
CA LEU A 8 6.62 -11.73 -0.23
C LEU A 8 7.77 -11.60 -1.25
N PHE A 9 7.45 -11.26 -2.50
CA PHE A 9 8.47 -10.89 -3.48
C PHE A 9 8.92 -9.46 -3.21
N ILE A 10 10.14 -9.35 -2.67
CA ILE A 10 10.86 -8.08 -2.55
C ILE A 10 11.13 -7.58 -3.97
N LEU A 11 10.60 -6.40 -4.29
CA LEU A 11 10.86 -5.67 -5.53
C LEU A 11 12.35 -5.32 -5.58
N LEU A 12 13.16 -6.14 -6.26
CA LEU A 12 14.53 -5.76 -6.62
C LEU A 12 14.42 -4.82 -7.85
N CYS A 13 14.36 -3.52 -7.58
CA CYS A 13 14.57 -2.51 -8.60
C CYS A 13 16.06 -2.58 -9.04
N THR A 14 16.40 -3.40 -10.01
CA THR A 14 17.68 -3.29 -10.71
C THR A 14 17.58 -2.11 -11.68
N ALA A 15 18.03 -0.94 -11.24
CA ALA A 15 18.23 0.20 -12.13
C ALA A 15 19.33 -0.15 -13.15
N SER A 16 18.92 -0.68 -14.28
CA SER A 16 19.81 -0.76 -15.46
C SER A 16 19.77 0.62 -16.11
N THR A 17 20.84 1.40 -15.96
CA THR A 17 21.00 2.70 -16.59
C THR A 17 21.32 2.54 -18.08
N CYS A 18 20.31 2.23 -18.87
CA CYS A 18 20.32 2.63 -20.28
C CYS A 18 19.93 4.10 -20.33
N ILE A 19 20.65 4.92 -21.08
CA ILE A 19 20.42 6.36 -21.23
C ILE A 19 18.94 6.55 -21.61
N GLY A 20 18.13 7.11 -20.69
CA GLY A 20 16.77 7.55 -20.96
C GLY A 20 15.62 6.61 -20.58
N GLU A 21 15.86 5.37 -20.15
CA GLU A 21 14.78 4.42 -19.86
C GLU A 21 14.84 3.85 -18.43
N SER A 22 13.66 3.60 -17.85
CA SER A 22 13.51 2.82 -16.62
C SER A 22 12.54 1.67 -16.84
N ILE A 23 12.77 0.55 -16.17
CA ILE A 23 12.00 -0.68 -16.34
C ILE A 23 11.41 -1.10 -15.00
N LEU A 24 10.11 -1.39 -15.01
CA LEU A 24 9.43 -2.12 -13.93
C LEU A 24 8.93 -3.45 -14.47
N SER A 25 9.03 -4.50 -13.67
CA SER A 25 8.47 -5.80 -14.03
C SER A 25 7.75 -6.45 -12.87
N PHE A 26 6.64 -7.12 -13.17
CA PHE A 26 5.78 -7.79 -12.21
C PHE A 26 5.50 -9.22 -12.66
N SER A 27 5.70 -10.18 -11.75
CA SER A 27 5.40 -11.59 -12.02
C SER A 27 3.89 -11.84 -11.99
N SER A 28 3.39 -12.59 -12.96
CA SER A 28 2.01 -13.04 -13.01
C SER A 28 1.89 -14.39 -13.73
N PHE A 29 0.67 -14.90 -13.88
CA PHE A 29 0.37 -16.12 -14.61
C PHE A 29 -0.99 -16.03 -15.30
N ASP A 30 -1.13 -16.70 -16.44
CA ASP A 30 -2.36 -16.71 -17.21
C ASP A 30 -3.49 -17.44 -16.46
N GLY A 31 -4.69 -16.88 -16.50
CA GLY A 31 -5.92 -17.52 -16.01
C GLY A 31 -6.23 -17.33 -14.53
N GLY A 32 -5.50 -16.50 -13.78
CA GLY A 32 -5.82 -16.23 -12.37
C GLY A 32 -4.82 -15.34 -11.65
N GLY A 33 -3.73 -14.98 -12.33
CA GLY A 33 -2.77 -13.99 -11.83
C GLY A 33 -3.28 -12.57 -11.96
N TYR A 34 -2.43 -11.62 -11.60
CA TYR A 34 -2.73 -10.20 -11.76
C TYR A 34 -2.62 -9.77 -13.21
N GLU A 35 -3.61 -9.00 -13.67
CA GLU A 35 -3.49 -8.13 -14.82
C GLU A 35 -3.04 -6.75 -14.37
N TYR A 36 -1.96 -6.24 -14.99
CA TYR A 36 -1.40 -4.94 -14.63
C TYR A 36 -1.72 -3.92 -15.68
N THR A 37 -2.24 -2.77 -15.25
CA THR A 37 -2.42 -1.58 -16.09
C THR A 37 -1.61 -0.43 -15.50
N ALA A 38 -1.15 0.49 -16.36
CA ALA A 38 -0.41 1.66 -15.93
C ALA A 38 -1.00 2.92 -16.55
N ILE A 39 -1.19 3.95 -15.73
CA ILE A 39 -1.67 5.28 -16.14
C ILE A 39 -0.60 6.30 -15.79
N ILE A 40 -0.24 7.17 -16.72
CA ILE A 40 0.68 8.29 -16.52
C ILE A 40 -0.16 9.55 -16.26
N GLU A 41 0.13 10.25 -15.17
CA GLU A 41 -0.55 11.51 -14.80
C GLU A 41 -0.32 12.60 -15.86
N ASN A 42 0.91 12.74 -16.34
CA ASN A 42 1.26 13.68 -17.40
C ASN A 42 1.98 12.98 -18.57
N PRO A 43 1.22 12.55 -19.60
CA PRO A 43 1.76 11.84 -20.75
C PRO A 43 2.64 12.71 -21.66
N ASP A 44 2.66 14.03 -21.50
CA ASP A 44 3.57 14.90 -22.25
C ASP A 44 5.03 14.81 -21.79
N LEU A 45 5.27 14.31 -20.59
CA LEU A 45 6.59 14.18 -19.98
C LEU A 45 7.19 12.79 -20.16
N LEU A 46 6.33 11.76 -20.22
CA LEU A 46 6.75 10.37 -20.13
C LEU A 46 5.96 9.50 -21.09
N SER A 47 6.60 8.59 -21.77
CA SER A 47 5.95 7.52 -22.54
C SER A 47 6.12 6.17 -21.87
N ILE A 48 5.20 5.26 -22.15
CA ILE A 48 5.21 3.89 -21.65
C ILE A 48 5.06 2.90 -22.79
N ASN A 49 5.87 1.84 -22.75
CA ASN A 49 5.68 0.64 -23.55
C ASN A 49 5.52 -0.55 -22.59
N CYS A 50 4.55 -1.43 -22.85
CA CYS A 50 4.31 -2.60 -22.00
C CYS A 50 4.12 -3.87 -22.82
N PHE A 51 4.62 -4.98 -22.31
CA PHE A 51 4.48 -6.31 -22.92
C PHE A 51 4.58 -7.42 -21.87
N ARG A 52 4.11 -8.62 -22.27
CA ARG A 52 4.29 -9.83 -21.47
C ARG A 52 5.54 -10.56 -21.96
N GLU A 53 6.42 -10.90 -21.04
CA GLU A 53 7.61 -11.71 -21.31
C GLU A 53 7.41 -13.10 -20.68
N TYR A 54 7.41 -14.13 -21.53
CA TYR A 54 7.30 -15.52 -21.11
C TYR A 54 8.68 -16.16 -21.02
N GLY A 55 8.90 -17.00 -20.03
CA GLY A 55 10.15 -17.76 -19.89
C GLY A 55 10.42 -18.61 -21.15
N SER A 56 11.69 -18.75 -21.54
CA SER A 56 12.15 -19.37 -22.77
C SER A 56 11.74 -20.84 -22.99
N SER A 57 11.19 -21.49 -21.97
CA SER A 57 10.79 -22.91 -22.00
C SER A 57 9.29 -23.15 -22.25
N ARG A 58 8.49 -22.09 -22.39
CA ARG A 58 7.02 -22.23 -22.50
C ARG A 58 6.45 -21.50 -23.71
N LYS A 59 5.41 -22.12 -24.29
CA LYS A 59 4.63 -21.50 -25.36
C LYS A 59 3.59 -20.56 -24.75
N SER A 60 3.45 -19.38 -25.29
CA SER A 60 2.61 -18.26 -24.79
C SER A 60 1.08 -18.52 -24.71
N TYR A 61 0.62 -19.72 -25.10
CA TYR A 61 -0.78 -20.10 -25.15
C TYR A 61 -1.17 -21.21 -24.16
N GLU A 62 -0.26 -21.63 -23.26
CA GLU A 62 -0.58 -22.64 -22.24
C GLU A 62 -1.22 -21.93 -21.04
N THR A 63 -2.47 -22.30 -20.70
CA THR A 63 -3.16 -21.81 -19.51
C THR A 63 -2.33 -22.05 -18.25
N GLY A 64 -2.18 -21.00 -17.41
CA GLY A 64 -1.39 -21.05 -16.20
C GLY A 64 0.11 -20.82 -16.41
N SER A 65 0.55 -20.39 -17.62
CA SER A 65 1.92 -20.02 -17.88
C SER A 65 2.30 -18.78 -17.07
N ALA A 66 3.44 -18.84 -16.36
CA ALA A 66 4.01 -17.68 -15.70
C ALA A 66 4.63 -16.73 -16.72
N TYR A 67 4.43 -15.44 -16.49
CA TYR A 67 5.03 -14.38 -17.30
C TYR A 67 5.49 -13.22 -16.41
N GLN A 68 6.34 -12.35 -16.99
CA GLN A 68 6.62 -11.03 -16.44
C GLN A 68 5.85 -10.00 -17.25
N MET A 69 5.06 -9.15 -16.58
CA MET A 69 4.54 -7.93 -17.18
C MET A 69 5.62 -6.87 -17.07
N VAL A 70 6.13 -6.42 -18.21
CA VAL A 70 7.25 -5.47 -18.30
C VAL A 70 6.74 -4.13 -18.77
N PHE A 71 7.08 -3.08 -18.04
CA PHE A 71 6.82 -1.68 -18.38
C PHE A 71 8.14 -0.97 -18.61
N ILE A 72 8.31 -0.35 -19.77
CA ILE A 72 9.46 0.47 -20.13
C ILE A 72 8.99 1.92 -20.19
N PHE A 73 9.63 2.77 -19.40
CA PHE A 73 9.34 4.19 -19.31
C PHE A 73 10.46 4.98 -19.97
N SER A 74 10.10 5.86 -20.91
CA SER A 74 11.05 6.71 -21.65
C SER A 74 10.67 8.18 -21.46
N GLY A 75 11.64 9.01 -21.03
CA GLY A 75 11.47 10.44 -20.83
C GLY A 75 11.27 11.17 -22.16
N ILE A 76 10.26 12.04 -22.23
CA ILE A 76 9.98 12.92 -23.39
C ILE A 76 10.48 14.33 -23.12
N LYS A 77 10.24 14.84 -21.92
CA LYS A 77 10.68 16.16 -21.46
C LYS A 77 11.14 16.08 -20.00
N PRO A 78 12.08 16.93 -19.56
CA PRO A 78 12.45 17.03 -18.17
C PRO A 78 11.25 17.45 -17.30
N GLY A 79 11.17 16.92 -16.08
CA GLY A 79 10.11 17.24 -15.14
C GLY A 79 9.81 16.09 -14.17
N GLU A 80 8.69 16.23 -13.46
CA GLU A 80 8.19 15.23 -12.53
C GLU A 80 6.74 14.87 -12.88
N THR A 81 6.41 13.59 -12.80
CA THR A 81 5.05 13.07 -12.99
C THR A 81 4.85 11.84 -12.12
N ARG A 82 3.62 11.32 -12.07
CA ARG A 82 3.29 10.07 -11.38
C ARG A 82 2.85 9.00 -12.37
N ILE A 83 3.06 7.75 -11.94
CA ILE A 83 2.52 6.57 -12.60
C ILE A 83 1.69 5.82 -11.56
N PHE A 84 0.45 5.49 -11.94
CA PHE A 84 -0.44 4.64 -11.18
C PHE A 84 -0.48 3.28 -11.83
N ILE A 85 -0.12 2.23 -11.09
CA ILE A 85 -0.18 0.85 -11.56
C ILE A 85 -1.25 0.13 -10.78
N THR A 86 -2.29 -0.35 -11.46
CA THR A 86 -3.36 -1.16 -10.90
C THR A 86 -3.07 -2.63 -11.20
N ALA A 87 -3.18 -3.47 -10.19
CA ALA A 87 -3.07 -4.92 -10.29
C ALA A 87 -4.43 -5.53 -9.96
N GLU A 88 -5.09 -6.09 -10.95
CA GLU A 88 -6.41 -6.70 -10.83
C GLU A 88 -6.32 -8.22 -11.00
N SER A 89 -7.06 -8.96 -10.19
CA SER A 89 -7.12 -10.42 -10.26
C SER A 89 -8.54 -10.93 -10.01
N PRO A 90 -9.00 -11.94 -10.73
CA PRO A 90 -10.31 -12.55 -10.48
C PRO A 90 -10.39 -13.36 -9.18
N ILE A 91 -9.24 -13.67 -8.55
CA ILE A 91 -9.18 -14.57 -7.38
C ILE A 91 -8.35 -14.01 -6.21
N LEU A 92 -7.60 -12.91 -6.43
CA LEU A 92 -6.76 -12.26 -5.43
C LEU A 92 -7.27 -10.85 -5.17
N GLU A 93 -6.90 -10.27 -4.03
CA GLU A 93 -7.24 -8.89 -3.69
C GLU A 93 -6.51 -7.92 -4.64
N ASN A 94 -7.27 -7.02 -5.28
CA ASN A 94 -6.72 -6.00 -6.16
C ASN A 94 -5.90 -4.98 -5.35
N TYR A 95 -4.85 -4.45 -5.94
CA TYR A 95 -4.04 -3.41 -5.31
C TYR A 95 -3.53 -2.38 -6.32
N GLU A 96 -3.13 -1.23 -5.80
CA GLU A 96 -2.57 -0.13 -6.59
C GLU A 96 -1.21 0.29 -6.04
N MET A 97 -0.34 0.71 -6.94
CA MET A 97 0.98 1.26 -6.64
C MET A 97 1.12 2.60 -7.32
N THR A 98 1.67 3.57 -6.62
CA THR A 98 2.02 4.88 -7.19
C THR A 98 3.54 5.03 -7.21
N PHE A 99 4.06 5.51 -8.33
CA PHE A 99 5.47 5.85 -8.48
C PHE A 99 5.62 7.32 -8.84
N VAL A 100 6.49 8.01 -8.11
CA VAL A 100 7.00 9.32 -8.52
C VAL A 100 8.10 9.09 -9.55
N VAL A 101 8.00 9.79 -10.66
CA VAL A 101 8.93 9.71 -11.79
C VAL A 101 9.60 11.06 -11.96
N THR A 102 10.92 11.09 -11.81
CA THR A 102 11.73 12.26 -12.09
C THR A 102 12.48 12.04 -13.41
N ILE A 103 12.35 12.98 -14.34
CA ILE A 103 13.01 12.98 -15.64
C ILE A 103 14.03 14.12 -15.67
N SER A 104 15.29 13.78 -15.81
CA SER A 104 16.39 14.75 -15.84
C SER A 104 16.43 15.51 -17.17
N GLU A 105 17.25 16.58 -17.22
CA GLU A 105 17.56 17.32 -18.47
C GLU A 105 18.15 16.43 -19.57
N ALA A 106 18.81 15.32 -19.19
CA ALA A 106 19.33 14.31 -20.11
C ALA A 106 18.30 13.25 -20.49
N LEU A 107 17.01 13.44 -20.10
CA LEU A 107 15.89 12.52 -20.27
C LEU A 107 16.07 11.17 -19.57
N ALA A 108 16.97 11.07 -18.60
CA ALA A 108 17.11 9.88 -17.78
C ALA A 108 15.92 9.80 -16.79
N VAL A 109 15.26 8.66 -16.77
CA VAL A 109 14.07 8.39 -15.96
C VAL A 109 14.48 7.73 -14.64
N SER A 110 14.06 8.28 -13.53
CA SER A 110 14.19 7.71 -12.18
C SER A 110 12.82 7.44 -11.58
N LEU A 111 12.60 6.24 -11.07
CA LEU A 111 11.35 5.79 -10.46
C LEU A 111 11.57 5.59 -8.96
N SER A 112 10.68 6.15 -8.16
CA SER A 112 10.59 5.86 -6.72
C SER A 112 9.15 5.50 -6.35
N ALA A 113 8.94 4.40 -5.64
CA ALA A 113 7.61 4.06 -5.13
C ALA A 113 7.16 5.14 -4.15
N GLU A 114 5.99 5.70 -4.38
CA GLU A 114 5.35 6.63 -3.44
C GLU A 114 4.79 5.82 -2.28
N LYS A 115 5.31 6.08 -1.09
CA LYS A 115 4.80 5.44 0.12
C LYS A 115 3.65 6.27 0.67
N SER A 116 2.46 5.73 0.57
CA SER A 116 1.25 6.28 1.17
C SER A 116 0.49 5.16 1.87
N LEU A 117 -0.54 5.50 2.62
CA LEU A 117 -1.45 4.50 3.17
C LEU A 117 -2.33 3.93 2.06
N ALA A 118 -2.43 2.62 1.98
CA ALA A 118 -3.41 1.90 1.18
C ALA A 118 -4.58 1.39 2.03
N GLY A 119 -4.39 1.24 3.34
CA GLY A 119 -5.45 0.86 4.26
C GLY A 119 -5.00 0.91 5.72
N ILE A 120 -5.97 1.11 6.61
CA ILE A 120 -5.83 0.97 8.06
C ILE A 120 -7.03 0.17 8.56
N ARG A 121 -6.78 -0.80 9.42
CA ARG A 121 -7.78 -1.40 10.30
C ARG A 121 -7.31 -1.19 11.73
N LEU A 122 -8.11 -0.52 12.51
CA LEU A 122 -7.83 -0.23 13.91
C LEU A 122 -9.03 -0.62 14.76
N TYR A 123 -8.84 -1.62 15.61
CA TYR A 123 -9.71 -1.86 16.74
C TYR A 123 -9.03 -1.33 18.00
N HIS A 124 -9.73 -0.52 18.77
CA HIS A 124 -9.27 0.00 20.04
C HIS A 124 -10.38 -0.11 21.09
N ASN A 125 -10.05 -0.69 22.23
CA ASN A 125 -10.90 -0.74 23.39
C ASN A 125 -10.11 -0.20 24.59
N GLY A 126 -10.44 0.99 25.05
CA GLY A 126 -9.74 1.65 26.15
C GLY A 126 -10.56 1.68 27.43
N ARG A 127 -9.87 1.87 28.57
CA ARG A 127 -10.47 1.90 29.91
C ARG A 127 -11.62 2.89 30.10
N ARG A 128 -11.69 3.93 29.28
CA ARG A 128 -12.65 5.05 29.39
C ARG A 128 -13.27 5.41 28.03
N ILE A 129 -12.92 4.71 27.00
CA ILE A 129 -13.37 4.96 25.62
C ILE A 129 -14.17 3.72 25.21
N PRO A 130 -15.38 3.88 24.64
CA PRO A 130 -16.09 2.76 24.03
C PRO A 130 -15.18 2.06 23.02
N SER A 131 -15.34 0.75 22.85
CA SER A 131 -14.67 0.05 21.77
C SER A 131 -15.06 0.69 20.45
N VAL A 132 -14.07 0.96 19.62
CA VAL A 132 -14.26 1.54 18.29
C VAL A 132 -13.48 0.73 17.29
N TYR A 133 -14.04 0.60 16.10
CA TYR A 133 -13.41 -0.02 14.95
C TYR A 133 -13.39 0.96 13.77
N TYR A 134 -12.21 1.21 13.24
CA TYR A 134 -12.02 2.00 12.05
C TYR A 134 -11.46 1.13 10.93
N GLU A 135 -12.02 1.28 9.73
CA GLU A 135 -11.47 0.69 8.51
C GLU A 135 -11.37 1.75 7.42
N MET A 136 -10.14 2.15 7.12
CA MET A 136 -9.83 3.00 5.98
C MET A 136 -9.32 2.14 4.83
N THR A 137 -9.83 2.38 3.63
CA THR A 137 -9.39 1.69 2.40
C THR A 137 -9.20 2.69 1.28
N LYS A 138 -8.08 2.59 0.57
CA LYS A 138 -7.85 3.33 -0.68
C LYS A 138 -8.45 2.54 -1.85
N LYS A 139 -9.28 3.20 -2.69
CA LYS A 139 -9.81 2.66 -3.96
C LYS A 139 -9.51 3.68 -5.06
N ALA A 140 -8.67 3.32 -6.01
CA ALA A 140 -8.13 4.23 -7.01
C ALA A 140 -7.41 5.43 -6.36
N GLN A 141 -7.91 6.64 -6.52
CA GLN A 141 -7.35 7.85 -5.93
C GLN A 141 -8.07 8.27 -4.64
N ASP A 142 -9.17 7.61 -4.32
CA ASP A 142 -10.05 8.00 -3.23
C ASP A 142 -9.83 7.14 -2.00
N TYR A 143 -10.04 7.73 -0.83
CA TYR A 143 -10.00 7.06 0.45
C TYR A 143 -11.41 6.96 1.03
N TYR A 144 -11.72 5.80 1.56
CA TYR A 144 -13.00 5.52 2.19
C TYR A 144 -12.78 5.12 3.64
N LEU A 145 -13.56 5.69 4.54
CA LEU A 145 -13.52 5.37 5.97
C LEU A 145 -14.86 4.77 6.38
N SER A 146 -14.82 3.70 7.16
CA SER A 146 -15.95 3.10 7.87
C SER A 146 -15.64 3.12 9.36
N VAL A 147 -16.66 3.37 10.19
CA VAL A 147 -16.57 3.36 11.66
C VAL A 147 -17.58 2.34 12.16
N ASP A 148 -17.18 1.47 13.09
CA ASP A 148 -18.02 0.46 13.75
C ASP A 148 -18.84 -0.42 12.78
N TYR A 149 -18.22 -0.76 11.62
CA TYR A 149 -18.83 -1.57 10.56
C TYR A 149 -20.02 -0.91 9.84
N GLU A 150 -20.20 0.38 9.99
CA GLU A 150 -21.21 1.14 9.24
C GLU A 150 -20.79 1.34 7.77
N ASP A 151 -21.67 1.93 6.96
CA ASP A 151 -21.39 2.22 5.56
C ASP A 151 -20.17 3.14 5.43
N SER A 152 -19.32 2.85 4.44
CA SER A 152 -18.12 3.64 4.22
C SER A 152 -18.45 4.95 3.48
N PHE A 153 -17.83 6.03 3.88
CA PHE A 153 -17.93 7.35 3.25
C PHE A 153 -16.59 7.81 2.68
N LEU A 154 -16.64 8.77 1.76
CA LEU A 154 -15.45 9.36 1.14
C LEU A 154 -14.71 10.22 2.16
N MET A 155 -13.43 9.94 2.35
CA MET A 155 -12.54 10.66 3.27
C MET A 155 -11.68 11.67 2.50
N ASP A 156 -11.41 12.83 3.11
CA ASP A 156 -10.47 13.81 2.56
C ASP A 156 -9.07 13.19 2.39
N PRO A 157 -8.43 13.28 1.22
CA PRO A 157 -7.06 12.82 1.00
C PRO A 157 -6.02 13.42 1.98
N GLU A 158 -6.22 14.65 2.46
CA GLU A 158 -5.33 15.27 3.46
C GLU A 158 -5.43 14.57 4.83
N ALA A 159 -6.58 13.99 5.16
CA ALA A 159 -6.72 13.15 6.36
C ALA A 159 -5.89 11.85 6.23
N ALA A 160 -5.88 11.22 5.05
CA ALA A 160 -5.05 10.05 4.79
C ALA A 160 -3.55 10.38 4.86
N LYS A 161 -3.16 11.55 4.36
CA LYS A 161 -1.79 12.05 4.49
C LYS A 161 -1.41 12.29 5.96
N THR A 162 -2.30 12.90 6.74
CA THR A 162 -2.10 13.10 8.18
C THR A 162 -1.87 11.77 8.90
N LEU A 163 -2.64 10.72 8.57
CA LEU A 163 -2.43 9.38 9.11
C LEU A 163 -1.07 8.78 8.70
N TYR A 164 -0.63 9.02 7.47
CA TYR A 164 0.71 8.60 7.03
C TYR A 164 1.83 9.36 7.75
N ASP A 165 1.65 10.65 8.02
CA ASP A 165 2.59 11.45 8.80
C ASP A 165 2.69 10.95 10.26
N ILE A 166 1.56 10.55 10.85
CA ILE A 166 1.53 9.89 12.17
C ILE A 166 2.30 8.57 12.11
N PHE A 167 2.04 7.73 11.09
CA PHE A 167 2.76 6.48 10.87
C PHE A 167 4.29 6.67 10.87
N THR A 168 4.77 7.69 10.18
CA THR A 168 6.20 8.00 10.07
C THR A 168 6.77 8.64 11.34
N THR A 169 6.05 9.61 11.92
CA THR A 169 6.48 10.39 13.10
C THR A 169 6.68 9.48 14.33
N TYR A 170 5.75 8.57 14.55
CA TYR A 170 5.80 7.64 15.69
C TYR A 170 6.52 6.32 15.37
N ASN A 171 7.07 6.20 14.15
CA ASN A 171 7.78 4.99 13.68
C ASN A 171 6.94 3.71 13.89
N LEU A 172 5.67 3.74 13.46
CA LEU A 172 4.77 2.59 13.63
C LEU A 172 5.28 1.34 12.90
N ALA A 173 6.17 1.50 11.92
CA ALA A 173 6.85 0.37 11.28
C ALA A 173 7.56 -0.54 12.28
N SER A 174 8.05 0.01 13.40
CA SER A 174 8.70 -0.75 14.47
C SER A 174 7.73 -1.64 15.27
N TRP A 175 6.44 -1.42 15.13
CA TRP A 175 5.42 -2.24 15.80
C TRP A 175 5.11 -3.53 15.05
N ASN A 176 5.63 -3.69 13.83
CA ASN A 176 5.31 -4.88 13.02
C ASN A 176 5.71 -6.17 13.71
N GLY A 177 4.73 -7.07 13.86
CA GLY A 177 4.89 -8.34 14.59
C GLY A 177 4.80 -8.21 16.11
N PHE A 178 4.53 -7.01 16.64
CA PHE A 178 4.26 -6.88 18.08
C PHE A 178 3.00 -7.67 18.45
N SER A 179 3.11 -8.51 19.48
CA SER A 179 2.02 -9.27 20.06
C SER A 179 2.26 -9.36 21.56
N GLY A 180 1.63 -8.47 22.32
CA GLY A 180 1.82 -8.34 23.75
C GLY A 180 0.55 -8.71 24.52
N ILE A 181 0.70 -9.53 25.57
CA ILE A 181 -0.36 -9.82 26.55
C ILE A 181 0.19 -9.52 27.93
N GLY A 182 -0.37 -8.51 28.57
CA GLY A 182 -0.05 -8.12 29.94
C GLY A 182 -0.88 -8.86 30.98
N PRO A 183 -0.62 -8.65 32.27
CA PRO A 183 -1.43 -9.21 33.33
C PRO A 183 -2.87 -8.70 33.24
N ASN A 184 -3.83 -9.59 33.49
CA ASN A 184 -5.25 -9.24 33.51
C ASN A 184 -5.49 -8.09 34.50
N ALA A 185 -6.00 -6.97 34.00
CA ALA A 185 -6.48 -5.86 34.79
C ALA A 185 -8.02 -5.87 34.82
N LEU A 186 -8.59 -5.35 35.91
CA LEU A 186 -10.05 -5.16 36.00
C LEU A 186 -10.59 -4.23 34.89
N GLU A 187 -9.71 -3.39 34.36
CA GLU A 187 -9.95 -2.51 33.21
C GLU A 187 -8.88 -2.85 32.17
N SER A 188 -9.23 -3.63 31.16
CA SER A 188 -8.34 -3.99 30.07
C SER A 188 -8.35 -2.92 28.99
N GLU A 189 -7.17 -2.65 28.44
CA GLU A 189 -7.03 -1.87 27.22
C GLU A 189 -6.44 -2.80 26.15
N GLN A 190 -7.09 -2.84 24.98
CA GLN A 190 -6.74 -3.72 23.88
C GLN A 190 -6.70 -2.94 22.57
N PHE A 191 -5.73 -3.26 21.73
CA PHE A 191 -5.71 -2.79 20.34
C PHE A 191 -5.37 -3.91 19.37
N ASP A 192 -5.90 -3.81 18.16
CA ASP A 192 -5.51 -4.59 17.00
C ASP A 192 -5.34 -3.62 15.84
N LEU A 193 -4.14 -3.59 15.26
CA LEU A 193 -3.76 -2.64 14.22
C LEU A 193 -3.22 -3.38 13.01
N GLU A 194 -3.83 -3.15 11.85
CA GLU A 194 -3.29 -3.50 10.55
C GLU A 194 -3.12 -2.24 9.71
N ILE A 195 -1.92 -2.02 9.18
CA ILE A 195 -1.63 -0.93 8.24
C ILE A 195 -1.09 -1.52 6.95
N ARG A 196 -1.67 -1.13 5.82
CA ARG A 196 -1.18 -1.40 4.46
C ARG A 196 -0.62 -0.13 3.85
N LEU A 197 0.56 -0.25 3.27
CA LEU A 197 1.16 0.81 2.46
C LEU A 197 0.97 0.52 0.96
N SER A 198 1.07 1.56 0.15
CA SER A 198 0.94 1.50 -1.31
C SER A 198 2.03 0.65 -1.98
N ASP A 199 3.16 0.41 -1.31
CA ASP A 199 4.24 -0.48 -1.77
C ASP A 199 4.00 -1.97 -1.45
N GLY A 200 2.81 -2.31 -0.91
CA GLY A 200 2.45 -3.67 -0.49
C GLY A 200 2.96 -4.07 0.89
N THR A 201 3.65 -3.17 1.61
CA THR A 201 4.07 -3.43 2.99
C THR A 201 2.83 -3.58 3.88
N LEU A 202 2.80 -4.66 4.64
CA LEU A 202 1.75 -4.95 5.62
C LEU A 202 2.35 -4.97 7.02
N LEU A 203 1.83 -4.14 7.90
CA LEU A 203 2.14 -4.09 9.31
C LEU A 203 0.98 -4.66 10.11
N ARG A 204 1.29 -5.46 11.13
CA ARG A 204 0.33 -5.96 12.11
C ARG A 204 0.87 -5.86 13.51
N ALA A 205 0.06 -5.32 14.42
CA ALA A 205 0.40 -5.22 15.83
C ALA A 205 -0.85 -5.48 16.69
N PHE A 206 -0.66 -6.21 17.76
CA PHE A 206 -1.72 -6.53 18.72
C PHE A 206 -1.21 -6.32 20.14
N GLY A 207 -2.06 -5.76 21.01
CA GLY A 207 -1.74 -5.65 22.43
C GLY A 207 -2.98 -5.77 23.31
N ASP A 208 -2.83 -6.50 24.40
CA ASP A 208 -3.78 -6.60 25.50
C ASP A 208 -3.05 -6.29 26.80
N ASN A 209 -3.26 -5.11 27.38
CA ASN A 209 -2.53 -4.60 28.55
C ASN A 209 -1.01 -4.65 28.41
N SER A 210 -0.52 -4.70 27.20
CA SER A 210 0.91 -4.67 26.84
C SER A 210 1.05 -3.93 25.53
N PHE A 211 1.93 -2.94 25.48
CA PHE A 211 1.94 -1.95 24.41
C PHE A 211 3.36 -1.73 23.87
N PRO A 212 3.50 -1.43 22.56
CA PRO A 212 4.77 -1.08 21.98
C PRO A 212 5.24 0.32 22.43
N PRO A 213 6.50 0.71 22.17
CA PRO A 213 6.99 2.05 22.47
C PRO A 213 6.14 3.14 21.80
N ASN A 214 5.95 4.28 22.49
CA ASN A 214 5.18 5.44 22.03
C ASN A 214 3.70 5.13 21.74
N TYR A 215 3.17 4.03 22.26
CA TYR A 215 1.81 3.58 21.97
C TYR A 215 0.76 4.65 22.24
N ARG A 216 0.78 5.28 23.41
CA ARG A 216 -0.28 6.23 23.80
C ARG A 216 -0.33 7.42 22.88
N GLU A 217 0.81 8.06 22.68
CA GLU A 217 0.91 9.24 21.83
C GLU A 217 0.51 8.94 20.38
N ALA A 218 0.92 7.78 19.87
CA ALA A 218 0.58 7.36 18.53
C ALA A 218 -0.91 7.01 18.38
N MET A 219 -1.49 6.28 19.35
CA MET A 219 -2.91 5.91 19.35
C MET A 219 -3.81 7.12 19.52
N ASP A 220 -3.46 8.05 20.42
CA ASP A 220 -4.21 9.29 20.61
C ASP A 220 -4.21 10.11 19.31
N ALA A 221 -3.05 10.25 18.64
CA ALA A 221 -2.94 10.97 17.39
C ALA A 221 -3.73 10.28 16.24
N MET A 222 -3.64 8.95 16.12
CA MET A 222 -4.35 8.18 15.10
C MET A 222 -5.87 8.26 15.31
N THR A 223 -6.34 8.03 16.54
CA THR A 223 -7.77 8.09 16.87
C THR A 223 -8.33 9.48 16.60
N ALA A 224 -7.64 10.53 17.04
CA ALA A 224 -8.06 11.90 16.76
C ALA A 224 -8.12 12.22 15.26
N ALA A 225 -7.17 11.74 14.46
CA ALA A 225 -7.19 11.94 13.01
C ALA A 225 -8.37 11.21 12.34
N LEU A 226 -8.68 9.97 12.78
CA LEU A 226 -9.81 9.19 12.27
C LEU A 226 -11.15 9.78 12.71
N GLU A 227 -11.29 10.22 13.96
CA GLU A 227 -12.48 10.91 14.47
C GLU A 227 -12.75 12.22 13.74
N ASN A 228 -11.69 13.02 13.48
CA ASN A 228 -11.82 14.26 12.71
C ASN A 228 -12.24 14.00 11.26
N ALA A 229 -11.70 12.92 10.64
CA ALA A 229 -12.12 12.53 9.30
C ALA A 229 -13.59 12.08 9.27
N ALA A 230 -14.06 11.36 10.31
CA ALA A 230 -15.45 10.93 10.43
C ALA A 230 -16.41 12.09 10.72
N ALA A 231 -15.98 13.13 11.45
CA ALA A 231 -16.80 14.29 11.76
C ALA A 231 -16.93 15.31 10.61
N ALA A 232 -16.16 15.15 9.55
CA ALA A 232 -16.19 16.04 8.37
C ALA A 232 -17.25 15.63 7.32
N GLU A 233 -17.96 14.52 7.54
CA GLU A 233 -19.09 14.08 6.72
C GLU A 233 -20.32 14.98 6.99
#